data_0da5e444613fe666aa6ad79c6eb45e63
#
_entry.id   0da5e444613fe666aa6ad79c6eb45e63
#
_cell.length_a   1.000
_cell.length_b   1.000
_cell.length_c   1.000
_cell.angle_alpha   90.00
_cell.angle_beta   90.00
_cell.angle_gamma   90.00
#
_symmetry.space_group_name_H-M   'P 1'
#
loop_
_entity.id
_entity.type
_entity.pdbx_description
1 polymer ?
#
loop_
_entity_poly.entity_id
_entity_poly.type
_entity_poly.pdbx_seq_one_letter_code
_entity_poly.pdbx_strand_id
1 'polypeptide(L)'
;FLIVNTISAILTQQTRQIGIMKAIGASAGQIAGLYFTMAGSFGLLALALAVPLAAVASFFFTRFIGGQLNIDIVGLTMPPSVILMQAAAALLVPLVAAVAPVRGVVRRPAREALAGATDAPPKASLLNRLIGRLQGLGRPTLLALRNTFRRRGRLVRT
;
A
#
# COMPACT_ATOMS: atom_id res chain seq x y z
N PHE A 1 6.65 3.49 1.73
CA PHE A 1 6.83 2.16 1.09
C PHE A 1 6.03 1.07 1.82
N LEU A 2 6.19 0.90 3.14
CA LEU A 2 5.49 -0.12 3.94
C LEU A 2 3.97 -0.02 3.82
N ILE A 3 3.40 1.18 3.93
CA ILE A 3 1.95 1.42 3.83
C ILE A 3 1.42 0.94 2.47
N VAL A 4 2.07 1.32 1.37
CA VAL A 4 1.68 0.91 0.02
C VAL A 4 1.74 -0.61 -0.13
N ASN A 5 2.79 -1.25 0.40
CA ASN A 5 2.96 -2.69 0.33
C ASN A 5 1.89 -3.43 1.14
N THR A 6 1.61 -2.98 2.36
CA THR A 6 0.57 -3.55 3.23
C THR A 6 -0.81 -3.43 2.62
N ILE A 7 -1.19 -2.23 2.14
CA ILE A 7 -2.48 -2.02 1.47
C ILE A 7 -2.58 -2.88 0.21
N SER A 8 -1.51 -2.96 -0.59
CA SER A 8 -1.49 -3.82 -1.79
C SER A 8 -1.66 -5.30 -1.45
N ALA A 9 -1.06 -5.77 -0.37
CA ALA A 9 -1.19 -7.15 0.10
C ALA A 9 -2.64 -7.45 0.53
N ILE A 10 -3.25 -6.58 1.34
CA ILE A 10 -4.64 -6.70 1.78
C ILE A 10 -5.59 -6.71 0.57
N LEU A 11 -5.44 -5.76 -0.35
CA LEU A 11 -6.26 -5.67 -1.55
C LEU A 11 -6.12 -6.92 -2.44
N THR A 12 -4.91 -7.47 -2.55
CA THR A 12 -4.65 -8.69 -3.33
C THR A 12 -5.37 -9.89 -2.70
N GLN A 13 -5.34 -10.03 -1.37
CA GLN A 13 -6.06 -11.08 -0.66
C GLN A 13 -7.57 -10.94 -0.80
N GLN A 14 -8.08 -9.70 -0.83
CA GLN A 14 -9.51 -9.41 -0.91
C GLN A 14 -10.03 -9.24 -2.36
N THR A 15 -9.19 -9.48 -3.37
CA THR A 15 -9.56 -9.26 -4.78
C THR A 15 -10.84 -10.03 -5.16
N ARG A 16 -11.02 -11.26 -4.68
CA ARG A 16 -12.23 -12.06 -4.93
C ARG A 16 -13.47 -11.43 -4.30
N GLN A 17 -13.36 -10.91 -3.08
CA GLN A 17 -14.48 -10.23 -2.39
C GLN A 17 -14.89 -8.96 -3.13
N ILE A 18 -13.91 -8.19 -3.62
CA ILE A 18 -14.13 -7.02 -4.46
C ILE A 18 -14.86 -7.42 -5.77
N GLY A 19 -14.47 -8.54 -6.37
CA GLY A 19 -15.15 -9.10 -7.53
C GLY A 19 -16.62 -9.43 -7.25
N ILE A 20 -16.92 -10.05 -6.12
CA ILE A 20 -18.28 -10.36 -5.68
C ILE A 20 -19.09 -9.07 -5.47
N MET A 21 -18.54 -8.10 -4.73
CA MET A 21 -19.21 -6.80 -4.52
C MET A 21 -19.57 -6.11 -5.84
N LYS A 22 -18.68 -6.16 -6.83
CA LYS A 22 -18.96 -5.62 -8.17
C LYS A 22 -20.03 -6.41 -8.91
N ALA A 23 -20.04 -7.74 -8.77
CA ALA A 23 -21.05 -8.60 -9.41
C ALA A 23 -22.45 -8.33 -8.89
N ILE A 24 -22.60 -7.98 -7.60
CA ILE A 24 -23.89 -7.59 -7.00
C ILE A 24 -24.23 -6.10 -7.19
N GLY A 25 -23.41 -5.35 -7.96
CA GLY A 25 -23.71 -3.99 -8.37
C GLY A 25 -23.00 -2.89 -7.61
N ALA A 26 -22.03 -3.20 -6.75
CA ALA A 26 -21.25 -2.14 -6.07
C ALA A 26 -20.43 -1.32 -7.07
N SER A 27 -20.56 0.00 -6.98
CA SER A 27 -19.80 0.92 -7.81
C SER A 27 -18.32 0.98 -7.40
N ALA A 28 -17.47 1.34 -8.36
CA ALA A 28 -16.05 1.55 -8.13
C ALA A 28 -15.78 2.59 -7.03
N GLY A 29 -16.60 3.63 -6.95
CA GLY A 29 -16.50 4.69 -5.94
C GLY A 29 -16.83 4.19 -4.53
N GLN A 30 -17.87 3.36 -4.38
CA GLN A 30 -18.25 2.76 -3.08
C GLN A 30 -17.15 1.87 -2.54
N ILE A 31 -16.56 1.02 -3.39
CA ILE A 31 -15.46 0.15 -3.01
C ILE A 31 -14.22 0.99 -2.64
N ALA A 32 -13.88 2.00 -3.43
CA ALA A 32 -12.77 2.90 -3.11
C ALA A 32 -13.02 3.63 -1.77
N GLY A 33 -14.24 4.15 -1.56
CA GLY A 33 -14.64 4.80 -0.32
C GLY A 33 -14.41 3.93 0.91
N LEU A 34 -14.81 2.65 0.84
CA LEU A 34 -14.58 1.67 1.93
C LEU A 34 -13.10 1.58 2.32
N TYR A 35 -12.20 1.45 1.35
CA TYR A 35 -10.76 1.34 1.62
C TYR A 35 -10.14 2.66 2.09
N PHE A 36 -10.62 3.81 1.59
CA PHE A 36 -10.18 5.11 2.09
C PHE A 36 -10.66 5.37 3.52
N THR A 37 -11.88 4.97 3.85
CA THR A 37 -12.38 5.05 5.24
C THR A 37 -11.55 4.17 6.16
N MET A 38 -11.23 2.94 5.73
CA MET A 38 -10.36 2.04 6.48
C MET A 38 -8.95 2.63 6.68
N ALA A 39 -8.33 3.18 5.62
CA ALA A 39 -7.02 3.84 5.72
C ALA A 39 -7.05 5.07 6.64
N GLY A 40 -8.12 5.87 6.55
CA GLY A 40 -8.33 7.04 7.42
C GLY A 40 -8.53 6.67 8.89
N SER A 41 -9.29 5.61 9.18
CA SER A 41 -9.49 5.14 10.56
C SER A 41 -8.18 4.67 11.19
N PHE A 42 -7.33 3.97 10.45
CA PHE A 42 -5.99 3.62 10.94
C PHE A 42 -5.11 4.85 11.15
N GLY A 43 -5.20 5.85 10.29
CA GLY A 43 -4.51 7.13 10.47
C GLY A 43 -4.95 7.86 11.74
N LEU A 44 -6.25 7.88 12.02
CA LEU A 44 -6.80 8.47 13.25
C LEU A 44 -6.36 7.72 14.50
N LEU A 45 -6.40 6.40 14.51
CA LEU A 45 -5.91 5.57 15.61
C LEU A 45 -4.41 5.78 15.85
N ALA A 46 -3.63 5.82 14.77
CA ALA A 46 -2.21 6.09 14.86
C ALA A 46 -1.94 7.49 15.47
N LEU A 47 -2.70 8.51 15.07
CA LEU A 47 -2.60 9.86 15.61
C LEU A 47 -2.92 9.89 17.11
N ALA A 48 -4.02 9.24 17.51
CA ALA A 48 -4.46 9.19 18.90
C ALA A 48 -3.42 8.56 19.83
N LEU A 49 -2.63 7.61 19.32
CA LEU A 49 -1.54 6.98 20.08
C LEU A 49 -0.22 7.76 19.95
N ALA A 50 0.10 8.26 18.76
CA ALA A 50 1.39 8.88 18.49
C ALA A 50 1.56 10.23 19.21
N VAL A 51 0.50 11.05 19.29
CA VAL A 51 0.59 12.38 19.92
C VAL A 51 0.94 12.29 21.40
N PRO A 52 0.23 11.52 22.24
CA PRO A 52 0.57 11.43 23.67
C PRO A 52 1.93 10.75 23.90
N LEU A 53 2.24 9.70 23.11
CA LEU A 53 3.54 9.03 23.22
C LEU A 53 4.70 9.97 22.84
N ALA A 54 4.54 10.77 21.78
CA ALA A 54 5.53 11.75 21.37
C ALA A 54 5.71 12.85 22.42
N ALA A 55 4.63 13.31 23.05
CA ALA A 55 4.69 14.30 24.13
C ALA A 55 5.49 13.76 25.34
N VAL A 56 5.18 12.55 25.77
CA VAL A 56 5.89 11.88 26.88
C VAL A 56 7.35 11.65 26.52
N ALA A 57 7.63 11.10 25.36
CA ALA A 57 9.01 10.84 24.91
C ALA A 57 9.81 12.13 24.79
N SER A 58 9.22 13.18 24.23
CA SER A 58 9.84 14.51 24.14
C SER A 58 10.17 15.09 25.52
N PHE A 59 9.26 14.96 26.47
CA PHE A 59 9.47 15.42 27.84
C PHE A 59 10.68 14.74 28.48
N PHE A 60 10.74 13.41 28.45
CA PHE A 60 11.87 12.66 29.03
C PHE A 60 13.18 12.94 28.32
N PHE A 61 13.16 12.99 26.99
CA PHE A 61 14.33 13.25 26.18
C PHE A 61 14.90 14.64 26.45
N THR A 62 14.02 15.65 26.51
CA THR A 62 14.45 17.03 26.76
C THR A 62 15.03 17.18 28.16
N ARG A 63 14.41 16.55 29.18
CA ARG A 63 14.97 16.54 30.54
C ARG A 63 16.31 15.85 30.64
N PHE A 64 16.47 14.72 29.94
CA PHE A 64 17.74 14.00 29.91
C PHE A 64 18.86 14.84 29.30
N ILE A 65 18.62 15.45 28.14
CA ILE A 65 19.60 16.32 27.47
C ILE A 65 19.90 17.59 28.29
N GLY A 66 18.85 18.23 28.84
CA GLY A 66 19.01 19.41 29.71
C GLY A 66 19.90 19.14 30.91
N GLY A 67 19.71 17.98 31.56
CA GLY A 67 20.58 17.55 32.67
C GLY A 67 22.06 17.34 32.29
N GLN A 68 22.31 16.82 31.07
CA GLN A 68 23.68 16.65 30.57
C GLN A 68 24.38 18.00 30.22
N LEU A 69 23.61 18.96 29.75
CA LEU A 69 24.10 20.26 29.32
C LEU A 69 24.03 21.33 30.44
N ASN A 70 23.51 20.95 31.62
CA ASN A 70 23.29 21.84 32.74
C ASN A 70 22.42 23.06 32.38
N ILE A 71 21.38 22.85 31.58
CA ILE A 71 20.43 23.87 31.11
C ILE A 71 19.10 23.68 31.85
N ASP A 72 18.62 24.74 32.50
CA ASP A 72 17.30 24.73 33.09
C ASP A 72 16.19 24.86 32.05
N ILE A 73 15.36 23.81 31.93
CA ILE A 73 14.27 23.77 30.99
C ILE A 73 13.01 24.33 31.70
N VAL A 74 12.63 25.55 31.31
CA VAL A 74 11.51 26.32 31.96
C VAL A 74 10.12 25.84 31.55
N GLY A 75 10.00 24.87 30.67
CA GLY A 75 8.72 24.28 30.30
C GLY A 75 8.75 23.65 28.90
N LEU A 76 8.01 22.55 28.75
CA LEU A 76 7.85 21.88 27.50
C LEU A 76 6.46 22.19 26.97
N THR A 77 6.36 23.17 26.10
CA THR A 77 5.10 23.47 25.40
C THR A 77 5.19 22.93 23.98
N MET A 78 4.26 22.05 23.59
CA MET A 78 4.12 21.64 22.20
C MET A 78 3.40 22.75 21.43
N PRO A 79 4.04 23.40 20.46
CA PRO A 79 3.38 24.40 19.66
C PRO A 79 2.25 23.75 18.81
N PRO A 80 1.07 24.39 18.69
CA PRO A 80 -0.07 23.86 17.95
C PRO A 80 0.26 23.49 16.50
N SER A 81 1.21 24.18 15.89
CA SER A 81 1.71 23.88 14.53
C SER A 81 2.31 22.48 14.41
N VAL A 82 2.99 21.98 15.42
CA VAL A 82 3.58 20.62 15.41
C VAL A 82 2.46 19.59 15.47
N ILE A 83 1.45 19.80 16.33
CA ILE A 83 0.29 18.89 16.42
C ILE A 83 -0.46 18.86 15.09
N LEU A 84 -0.68 20.03 14.48
CA LEU A 84 -1.36 20.14 13.19
C LEU A 84 -0.58 19.45 12.07
N MET A 85 0.73 19.58 12.05
CA MET A 85 1.60 18.92 11.08
C MET A 85 1.61 17.39 11.28
N GLN A 86 1.62 16.91 12.53
CA GLN A 86 1.49 15.49 12.84
C GLN A 86 0.13 14.93 12.40
N ALA A 87 -0.96 15.66 12.66
CA ALA A 87 -2.30 15.29 12.25
C ALA A 87 -2.41 15.22 10.72
N ALA A 88 -1.90 16.23 10.02
CA ALA A 88 -1.86 16.25 8.56
C ALA A 88 -1.07 15.06 8.00
N ALA A 89 0.11 14.79 8.53
CA ALA A 89 0.95 13.66 8.11
C ALA A 89 0.25 12.31 8.37
N ALA A 90 -0.33 12.11 9.56
CA ALA A 90 -1.00 10.88 9.95
C ALA A 90 -2.22 10.56 9.08
N LEU A 91 -2.91 11.56 8.58
CA LEU A 91 -4.09 11.38 7.73
C LEU A 91 -3.72 11.37 6.23
N LEU A 92 -2.94 12.35 5.77
CA LEU A 92 -2.65 12.50 4.33
C LEU A 92 -1.74 11.40 3.81
N VAL A 93 -0.72 10.99 4.55
CA VAL A 93 0.26 10.01 4.07
C VAL A 93 -0.39 8.65 3.78
N PRO A 94 -1.21 8.05 4.68
CA PRO A 94 -1.89 6.80 4.38
C PRO A 94 -2.91 6.93 3.24
N LEU A 95 -3.66 8.04 3.19
CA LEU A 95 -4.64 8.27 2.14
C LEU A 95 -4.00 8.39 0.77
N VAL A 96 -2.93 9.19 0.64
CA VAL A 96 -2.18 9.32 -0.62
C VAL A 96 -1.54 8.00 -1.02
N ALA A 97 -0.93 7.29 -0.05
CA ALA A 97 -0.33 5.98 -0.28
C ALA A 97 -1.35 4.94 -0.75
N ALA A 98 -2.61 5.03 -0.31
CA ALA A 98 -3.69 4.13 -0.70
C ALA A 98 -4.22 4.39 -2.12
N VAL A 99 -4.04 5.58 -2.69
CA VAL A 99 -4.61 5.95 -3.99
C VAL A 99 -4.20 5.00 -5.11
N ALA A 100 -2.91 4.73 -5.23
CA ALA A 100 -2.38 3.90 -6.32
C ALA A 100 -2.87 2.44 -6.25
N PRO A 101 -2.75 1.72 -5.11
CA PRO A 101 -3.21 0.35 -5.00
C PRO A 101 -4.73 0.22 -5.11
N VAL A 102 -5.51 1.13 -4.48
CA VAL A 102 -6.97 1.12 -4.56
C VAL A 102 -7.44 1.33 -6.00
N ARG A 103 -6.91 2.34 -6.70
CA ARG A 103 -7.24 2.56 -8.12
C ARG A 103 -6.89 1.34 -8.99
N GLY A 104 -5.78 0.67 -8.71
CA GLY A 104 -5.34 -0.51 -9.44
C GLY A 104 -6.31 -1.67 -9.35
N VAL A 105 -6.90 -1.90 -8.17
CA VAL A 105 -7.85 -3.01 -7.94
C VAL A 105 -9.27 -2.63 -8.36
N VAL A 106 -9.69 -1.41 -8.06
CA VAL A 106 -11.05 -0.93 -8.37
C VAL A 106 -11.29 -0.83 -9.88
N ARG A 107 -10.26 -0.59 -10.70
CA ARG A 107 -10.37 -0.56 -12.15
C ARG A 107 -10.44 -1.93 -12.81
N ARG A 108 -10.15 -3.02 -12.10
CA ARG A 108 -10.24 -4.37 -12.66
C ARG A 108 -11.71 -4.76 -12.87
N PRO A 109 -12.07 -5.34 -14.02
CA PRO A 109 -13.42 -5.83 -14.25
C PRO A 109 -13.75 -6.99 -13.31
N ALA A 110 -15.03 -7.14 -12.94
CA ALA A 110 -15.51 -8.17 -12.00
C ALA A 110 -15.06 -9.58 -12.41
N ARG A 111 -15.12 -9.89 -13.71
CA ARG A 111 -14.71 -11.19 -14.26
C ARG A 111 -13.25 -11.55 -13.92
N GLU A 112 -12.33 -10.59 -14.01
CA GLU A 112 -10.91 -10.80 -13.69
C GLU A 112 -10.68 -10.95 -12.18
N ALA A 113 -11.46 -10.23 -11.38
CA ALA A 113 -11.41 -10.31 -9.93
C ALA A 113 -11.94 -11.65 -9.41
N LEU A 114 -12.99 -12.22 -10.05
CA LEU A 114 -13.58 -13.51 -9.71
C LEU A 114 -12.73 -14.70 -10.19
N ALA A 115 -12.08 -14.59 -11.36
CA ALA A 115 -11.22 -15.64 -11.91
C ALA A 115 -9.96 -15.90 -11.05
N GLY A 116 -9.67 -15.03 -10.08
CA GLY A 116 -8.49 -15.14 -9.24
C GLY A 116 -7.20 -14.73 -9.95
N ALA A 117 -6.14 -14.49 -9.18
CA ALA A 117 -4.84 -14.09 -9.72
C ALA A 117 -4.14 -15.20 -10.53
N THR A 118 -4.72 -16.41 -10.56
CA THR A 118 -4.12 -17.59 -11.20
C THR A 118 -4.40 -17.66 -12.70
N ASP A 119 -5.53 -17.07 -13.18
CA ASP A 119 -6.00 -17.22 -14.55
C ASP A 119 -5.97 -15.93 -15.39
N ALA A 120 -5.45 -14.84 -14.83
CA ALA A 120 -5.26 -13.64 -15.65
C ALA A 120 -4.25 -13.93 -16.77
N PRO A 121 -4.66 -13.85 -18.05
CA PRO A 121 -3.71 -14.03 -19.14
C PRO A 121 -2.58 -13.02 -18.96
N PRO A 122 -1.33 -13.43 -19.10
CA PRO A 122 -0.19 -12.53 -18.93
C PRO A 122 -0.38 -11.38 -19.93
N LYS A 123 -0.46 -10.13 -19.40
CA LYS A 123 -0.47 -8.93 -20.24
C LYS A 123 0.61 -9.15 -21.29
N ALA A 124 0.24 -9.02 -22.58
CA ALA A 124 1.14 -9.21 -23.70
C ALA A 124 2.34 -8.25 -23.55
N SER A 125 3.34 -8.70 -22.81
CA SER A 125 4.64 -8.03 -22.70
C SER A 125 5.26 -8.08 -24.10
N LEU A 126 5.93 -7.00 -24.51
CA LEU A 126 6.73 -6.96 -25.74
C LEU A 126 7.62 -8.20 -25.88
N LEU A 127 8.09 -8.75 -24.75
CA LEU A 127 8.79 -10.03 -24.66
C LEU A 127 7.96 -11.22 -25.16
N ASN A 128 6.66 -11.30 -24.88
CA ASN A 128 5.78 -12.36 -25.38
C ASN A 128 5.58 -12.26 -26.90
N ARG A 129 5.60 -11.04 -27.45
CA ARG A 129 5.58 -10.80 -28.91
C ARG A 129 6.91 -11.20 -29.56
N LEU A 130 8.05 -10.92 -28.91
CA LEU A 130 9.37 -11.31 -29.41
C LEU A 130 9.59 -12.82 -29.33
N ILE A 131 9.19 -13.47 -28.22
CA ILE A 131 9.28 -14.93 -28.06
C ILE A 131 8.35 -15.65 -29.04
N GLY A 132 7.17 -15.08 -29.36
CA GLY A 132 6.27 -15.61 -30.37
C GLY A 132 6.80 -15.53 -31.82
N ARG A 133 7.83 -14.71 -32.09
CA ARG A 133 8.50 -14.61 -33.37
C ARG A 133 9.64 -15.62 -33.55
N LEU A 134 10.09 -16.28 -32.51
CA LEU A 134 11.12 -17.32 -32.53
C LEU A 134 10.50 -18.67 -32.92
N GLN A 135 10.18 -18.84 -34.18
CA GLN A 135 9.52 -20.03 -34.75
C GLN A 135 10.41 -21.29 -34.81
N GLY A 136 11.63 -21.27 -34.21
CA GLY A 136 12.57 -22.39 -34.28
C GLY A 136 12.80 -23.18 -33.00
N LEU A 137 12.17 -22.79 -31.87
CA LEU A 137 12.40 -23.45 -30.58
C LEU A 137 11.28 -24.45 -30.26
N GLY A 138 11.65 -25.66 -29.83
CA GLY A 138 10.70 -26.70 -29.44
C GLY A 138 9.72 -26.25 -28.35
N ARG A 139 8.48 -26.74 -28.41
CA ARG A 139 7.40 -26.41 -27.47
C ARG A 139 7.80 -26.50 -25.98
N PRO A 140 8.62 -27.47 -25.51
CA PRO A 140 9.03 -27.53 -24.09
C PRO A 140 9.98 -26.41 -23.68
N THR A 141 10.90 -25.98 -24.56
CA THR A 141 11.84 -24.88 -24.27
C THR A 141 11.14 -23.52 -24.25
N LEU A 142 10.13 -23.31 -25.08
CA LEU A 142 9.27 -22.13 -25.07
C LEU A 142 8.45 -22.04 -23.77
N LEU A 143 7.95 -23.16 -23.27
CA LEU A 143 7.21 -23.23 -21.99
C LEU A 143 8.13 -22.97 -20.79
N ALA A 144 9.34 -23.52 -20.79
CA ALA A 144 10.32 -23.28 -19.74
C ALA A 144 10.76 -21.81 -19.68
N LEU A 145 11.09 -21.22 -20.85
CA LEU A 145 11.43 -19.80 -20.97
C LEU A 145 10.28 -18.90 -20.48
N ARG A 146 9.06 -19.18 -20.96
CA ARG A 146 7.85 -18.43 -20.57
C ARG A 146 7.57 -18.52 -19.08
N ASN A 147 7.85 -19.65 -18.44
CA ASN A 147 7.63 -19.85 -17.00
C ASN A 147 8.70 -19.14 -16.17
N THR A 148 9.96 -19.14 -16.61
CA THR A 148 11.07 -18.44 -15.95
C THR A 148 10.86 -16.92 -15.99
N PHE A 149 10.41 -16.36 -17.11
CA PHE A 149 10.15 -14.93 -17.23
C PHE A 149 8.82 -14.48 -16.61
N ARG A 150 7.89 -15.39 -16.34
CA ARG A 150 6.64 -15.11 -15.63
C ARG A 150 6.86 -14.68 -14.17
N ARG A 151 7.96 -15.06 -13.54
CA ARG A 151 8.28 -14.77 -12.14
C ARG A 151 9.18 -13.55 -11.93
N ARG A 152 9.55 -12.80 -12.97
CA ARG A 152 10.43 -11.61 -12.86
C ARG A 152 9.94 -10.54 -11.87
N GLY A 153 8.65 -10.42 -11.66
CA GLY A 153 8.11 -9.49 -10.67
C GLY A 153 8.50 -9.80 -9.22
N ARG A 154 9.01 -11.00 -8.93
CA ARG A 154 9.55 -11.37 -7.61
C ARG A 154 11.07 -11.16 -7.52
N LEU A 155 11.80 -11.35 -8.62
CA LEU A 155 13.27 -11.22 -8.65
C LEU A 155 13.77 -9.77 -8.58
N VAL A 156 12.95 -8.79 -8.98
CA VAL A 156 13.31 -7.36 -8.95
C VAL A 156 12.96 -6.70 -7.60
N ARG A 157 12.27 -7.41 -6.69
CA ARG A 157 11.86 -6.88 -5.38
C ARG A 157 12.66 -7.43 -4.20
N THR A 158 13.65 -8.29 -4.45
CA THR A 158 14.67 -8.69 -3.49
C THR A 158 15.94 -7.90 -3.73
#